data_7decb0924917a7b50b3f8a301dce98e3
#
_entry.id   7decb0924917a7b50b3f8a301dce98e3
#
_cell.length_a   1.000
_cell.length_b   1.000
_cell.length_c   1.000
_cell.angle_alpha   90.00
_cell.angle_beta   90.00
_cell.angle_gamma   90.00
#
_symmetry.space_group_name_H-M   'P 1'
#
loop_
_entity.id
_entity.type
_entity.pdbx_description
1 polymer ?
#
loop_
_entity_poly.entity_id
_entity_poly.type
_entity_poly.pdbx_seq_one_letter_code
_entity_poly.pdbx_strand_id
1 'polypeptide(L)'
;IAGVLTIHAQETEATIFAITNGQLIDGTGANHIENGTVIVEGERIVTVGVADDIEIPQNATIIDAEGGTILPGIINAHTHRATDAGMRYPAFTQRGVTTVCDMASDLRSLDNLSETTLSNGNFAGRAGRSGPFITVEGGYPGPVHGNSLNFNITDEVSPTDAVAALQETGATYIKIGLEPGRDNMPMLTPQQVQEIVDAAHARGMIVQAHVQTASNLEIVIDAGVDVLHHVPVPIDYLQQNIATLLMLQEDEAIELPEDLLTQLQRAIEADIILVPTLDVLIPEEEVNPLFQVYQRVTLAIAQHYIESGGRIAAGNDYGNPGVQSGMMVREMQLLQEAGLSPLEVITASTFHAAQVCHMVEDIGTLEPGKYADIIIVNGNPLDDLTLMDEVVFIMGNGTEIPVRQRRSR
;
A
#
# COMPACT_ATOMS: atom_id res chain seq x y z
N ILE A 1 -38.06 -49.08 11.67
CA ILE A 1 -38.46 -47.70 11.27
C ILE A 1 -37.29 -46.80 11.73
N ALA A 2 -36.41 -46.45 10.82
CA ALA A 2 -35.33 -45.48 11.06
C ALA A 2 -35.87 -44.09 10.72
N GLY A 3 -36.02 -43.25 11.74
CA GLY A 3 -36.36 -41.84 11.55
C GLY A 3 -35.14 -41.07 11.04
N VAL A 4 -35.26 -40.48 9.86
CA VAL A 4 -34.29 -39.53 9.34
C VAL A 4 -34.49 -38.20 10.07
N LEU A 5 -33.57 -37.82 10.95
CA LEU A 5 -33.52 -36.47 11.50
C LEU A 5 -33.00 -35.56 10.38
N THR A 6 -33.88 -34.75 9.79
CA THR A 6 -33.49 -33.64 8.93
C THR A 6 -33.03 -32.51 9.84
N ILE A 7 -31.72 -32.29 9.93
CA ILE A 7 -31.16 -31.10 10.56
C ILE A 7 -31.41 -29.96 9.56
N HIS A 8 -32.34 -29.09 9.84
CA HIS A 8 -32.47 -27.80 9.19
C HIS A 8 -31.33 -26.94 9.76
N ALA A 9 -30.32 -26.65 8.94
CA ALA A 9 -29.45 -25.57 9.23
C ALA A 9 -30.30 -24.29 9.26
N GLN A 10 -30.37 -23.64 10.42
CA GLN A 10 -31.00 -22.34 10.56
C GLN A 10 -30.02 -21.39 9.80
N GLU A 11 -30.42 -20.88 8.63
CA GLU A 11 -29.76 -19.77 7.98
C GLU A 11 -29.84 -18.61 8.99
N THR A 12 -28.73 -18.24 9.57
CA THR A 12 -28.63 -16.98 10.34
C THR A 12 -28.77 -15.85 9.32
N GLU A 13 -29.86 -15.05 9.46
CA GLU A 13 -30.02 -13.85 8.64
C GLU A 13 -28.75 -13.00 8.73
N ALA A 14 -28.26 -12.57 7.57
CA ALA A 14 -27.08 -11.73 7.52
C ALA A 14 -27.35 -10.40 8.26
N THR A 15 -26.40 -9.96 9.07
CA THR A 15 -26.51 -8.67 9.76
C THR A 15 -26.45 -7.56 8.72
N ILE A 16 -27.39 -6.62 8.80
CA ILE A 16 -27.45 -5.45 7.92
C ILE A 16 -27.05 -4.21 8.72
N PHE A 17 -26.13 -3.42 8.17
CA PHE A 17 -25.75 -2.11 8.70
C PHE A 17 -26.09 -1.02 7.69
N ALA A 18 -26.49 0.16 8.18
CA ALA A 18 -26.62 1.37 7.40
C ALA A 18 -25.76 2.46 8.04
N ILE A 19 -24.69 2.86 7.33
CA ILE A 19 -23.83 3.96 7.75
C ILE A 19 -24.35 5.24 7.08
N THR A 20 -24.71 6.24 7.88
CA THR A 20 -25.48 7.42 7.44
C THR A 20 -24.92 8.71 8.04
N ASN A 21 -25.47 9.87 7.57
CA ASN A 21 -25.23 11.18 8.16
C ASN A 21 -23.75 11.58 8.15
N GLY A 22 -23.05 11.33 7.06
CA GLY A 22 -21.65 11.72 6.86
C GLY A 22 -21.36 12.17 5.44
N GLN A 23 -20.28 12.93 5.26
CA GLN A 23 -19.65 13.10 3.97
C GLN A 23 -19.10 11.76 3.51
N LEU A 24 -19.31 11.39 2.25
CA LEU A 24 -18.84 10.11 1.73
C LEU A 24 -17.78 10.35 0.65
N ILE A 25 -16.60 9.79 0.84
CA ILE A 25 -15.51 9.70 -0.14
C ILE A 25 -15.36 8.22 -0.49
N ASP A 26 -15.75 7.85 -1.71
CA ASP A 26 -15.82 6.44 -2.11
C ASP A 26 -14.47 5.79 -2.45
N GLY A 27 -13.39 6.57 -2.49
CA GLY A 27 -12.04 6.11 -2.83
C GLY A 27 -11.74 6.04 -4.32
N THR A 28 -12.71 6.24 -5.21
CA THR A 28 -12.51 6.16 -6.68
C THR A 28 -11.77 7.36 -7.27
N GLY A 29 -11.62 8.44 -6.51
CA GLY A 29 -11.16 9.76 -6.99
C GLY A 29 -12.29 10.63 -7.51
N ALA A 30 -13.54 10.16 -7.51
CA ALA A 30 -14.70 10.97 -7.79
C ALA A 30 -14.97 12.01 -6.69
N ASN A 31 -15.72 13.07 -7.01
CA ASN A 31 -16.13 14.05 -6.01
C ASN A 31 -16.91 13.39 -4.88
N HIS A 32 -16.66 13.84 -3.65
CA HIS A 32 -17.38 13.39 -2.47
C HIS A 32 -18.89 13.67 -2.54
N ILE A 33 -19.66 12.90 -1.77
CA ILE A 33 -21.10 13.07 -1.55
C ILE A 33 -21.30 13.70 -0.17
N GLU A 34 -21.91 14.88 -0.09
CA GLU A 34 -22.11 15.64 1.16
C GLU A 34 -22.88 14.87 2.25
N ASN A 35 -23.93 14.15 1.84
CA ASN A 35 -24.72 13.30 2.73
C ASN A 35 -24.86 11.94 2.08
N GLY A 36 -23.92 11.06 2.40
CA GLY A 36 -23.82 9.72 1.85
C GLY A 36 -24.42 8.65 2.76
N THR A 37 -24.82 7.55 2.14
CA THR A 37 -25.26 6.33 2.85
C THR A 37 -24.58 5.12 2.23
N VAL A 38 -24.11 4.20 3.10
CA VAL A 38 -23.58 2.90 2.74
C VAL A 38 -24.40 1.82 3.42
N ILE A 39 -24.95 0.89 2.65
CA ILE A 39 -25.63 -0.31 3.18
C ILE A 39 -24.68 -1.49 3.05
N VAL A 40 -24.52 -2.22 4.15
CA VAL A 40 -23.70 -3.43 4.24
C VAL A 40 -24.60 -4.59 4.63
N GLU A 41 -24.44 -5.73 3.95
CA GLU A 41 -25.10 -7.00 4.29
C GLU A 41 -24.02 -8.10 4.45
N GLY A 42 -23.92 -8.66 5.66
CA GLY A 42 -22.85 -9.59 5.98
C GLY A 42 -21.48 -8.94 5.82
N GLU A 43 -20.66 -9.47 4.93
CA GLU A 43 -19.30 -9.01 4.70
C GLU A 43 -19.16 -7.98 3.56
N ARG A 44 -20.25 -7.71 2.82
CA ARG A 44 -20.21 -6.96 1.56
C ARG A 44 -21.03 -5.68 1.59
N ILE A 45 -20.55 -4.69 0.85
CA ILE A 45 -21.30 -3.48 0.53
C ILE A 45 -22.38 -3.86 -0.51
N VAL A 46 -23.61 -3.45 -0.27
CA VAL A 46 -24.74 -3.72 -1.20
C VAL A 46 -25.24 -2.45 -1.89
N THR A 47 -25.11 -1.29 -1.23
CA THR A 47 -25.56 -0.01 -1.81
C THR A 47 -24.70 1.13 -1.27
N VAL A 48 -24.35 2.09 -2.15
CA VAL A 48 -23.63 3.33 -1.81
C VAL A 48 -24.22 4.48 -2.63
N GLY A 49 -24.39 5.64 -2.03
CA GLY A 49 -24.84 6.82 -2.77
C GLY A 49 -25.39 7.94 -1.89
N VAL A 50 -26.13 8.84 -2.51
CA VAL A 50 -26.81 9.96 -1.84
C VAL A 50 -27.90 9.43 -0.91
N ALA A 51 -27.96 9.92 0.34
CA ALA A 51 -28.87 9.40 1.36
C ALA A 51 -30.35 9.44 0.94
N ASP A 52 -30.78 10.49 0.25
CA ASP A 52 -32.17 10.69 -0.19
C ASP A 52 -32.61 9.66 -1.26
N ASP A 53 -31.67 9.04 -1.95
CA ASP A 53 -31.91 8.05 -3.00
C ASP A 53 -31.87 6.58 -2.49
N ILE A 54 -31.53 6.36 -1.19
CA ILE A 54 -31.33 5.04 -0.63
C ILE A 54 -32.40 4.71 0.41
N GLU A 55 -33.15 3.62 0.17
CA GLU A 55 -34.07 3.08 1.17
C GLU A 55 -33.31 2.20 2.17
N ILE A 56 -33.33 2.61 3.45
CA ILE A 56 -32.69 1.87 4.53
C ILE A 56 -33.57 0.71 4.95
N PRO A 57 -33.08 -0.56 4.96
CA PRO A 57 -33.83 -1.70 5.43
C PRO A 57 -34.28 -1.54 6.89
N GLN A 58 -35.54 -1.92 7.19
CA GLN A 58 -36.12 -1.74 8.54
C GLN A 58 -35.36 -2.48 9.65
N ASN A 59 -34.70 -3.58 9.31
CA ASN A 59 -33.88 -4.39 10.22
C ASN A 59 -32.39 -4.00 10.24
N ALA A 60 -32.00 -2.91 9.57
CA ALA A 60 -30.63 -2.44 9.59
C ALA A 60 -30.25 -1.82 10.94
N THR A 61 -29.06 -2.14 11.42
CA THR A 61 -28.41 -1.41 12.51
C THR A 61 -27.83 -0.11 11.95
N ILE A 62 -28.29 1.02 12.48
CA ILE A 62 -27.82 2.34 12.05
C ILE A 62 -26.50 2.69 12.72
N ILE A 63 -25.51 3.07 11.91
CA ILE A 63 -24.26 3.67 12.33
C ILE A 63 -24.30 5.14 11.87
N ASP A 64 -24.42 6.04 12.83
CA ASP A 64 -24.45 7.49 12.56
C ASP A 64 -23.01 8.03 12.50
N ALA A 65 -22.63 8.60 11.37
CA ALA A 65 -21.33 9.23 11.19
C ALA A 65 -21.20 10.59 11.88
N GLU A 66 -22.30 11.11 12.46
CA GLU A 66 -22.35 12.38 13.23
C GLU A 66 -21.76 13.59 12.47
N GLY A 67 -21.89 13.59 11.14
CA GLY A 67 -21.31 14.62 10.27
C GLY A 67 -19.81 14.43 9.95
N GLY A 68 -19.22 13.33 10.36
CA GLY A 68 -17.85 12.93 9.99
C GLY A 68 -17.76 12.45 8.53
N THR A 69 -16.58 12.00 8.14
CA THR A 69 -16.34 11.51 6.77
C THR A 69 -16.25 9.99 6.75
N ILE A 70 -17.07 9.38 5.87
CA ILE A 70 -17.12 7.94 5.59
C ILE A 70 -16.14 7.65 4.44
N LEU A 71 -15.20 6.72 4.66
CA LEU A 71 -14.14 6.37 3.72
C LEU A 71 -13.96 4.85 3.62
N PRO A 72 -13.36 4.35 2.53
CA PRO A 72 -12.81 2.99 2.53
C PRO A 72 -11.77 2.84 3.64
N GLY A 73 -11.61 1.63 4.17
CA GLY A 73 -10.49 1.31 5.03
C GLY A 73 -9.17 1.62 4.34
N ILE A 74 -8.26 2.28 5.06
CA ILE A 74 -6.97 2.68 4.51
C ILE A 74 -6.08 1.46 4.28
N ILE A 75 -5.28 1.52 3.21
CA ILE A 75 -4.35 0.49 2.78
C ILE A 75 -2.94 1.04 2.82
N ASN A 76 -2.04 0.37 3.54
CA ASN A 76 -0.62 0.70 3.50
C ASN A 76 0.06 -0.14 2.42
N ALA A 77 0.44 0.48 1.31
CA ALA A 77 1.00 -0.19 0.14
C ALA A 77 2.44 -0.68 0.30
N HIS A 78 3.11 -0.39 1.43
CA HIS A 78 4.47 -0.86 1.70
C HIS A 78 4.73 -1.05 3.18
N THR A 79 4.79 -2.30 3.59
CA THR A 79 5.16 -2.68 4.96
C THR A 79 6.13 -3.85 4.95
N HIS A 80 6.88 -4.00 6.03
CA HIS A 80 7.69 -5.17 6.29
C HIS A 80 7.30 -5.78 7.63
N ARG A 81 7.15 -7.12 7.66
CA ARG A 81 6.86 -7.87 8.89
C ARG A 81 5.62 -7.37 9.66
N ALA A 82 4.71 -6.68 8.98
CA ALA A 82 3.46 -6.24 9.58
C ALA A 82 2.57 -7.43 9.98
N THR A 83 2.82 -8.57 9.36
CA THR A 83 2.10 -9.82 9.50
C THR A 83 2.78 -10.80 10.47
N ASP A 84 3.98 -10.50 10.96
CA ASP A 84 4.71 -11.35 11.87
C ASP A 84 3.93 -11.62 13.17
N ALA A 85 3.69 -12.90 13.47
CA ALA A 85 3.16 -13.42 14.73
C ALA A 85 1.77 -12.91 15.18
N GLY A 86 0.91 -12.43 14.28
CA GLY A 86 -0.50 -12.09 14.61
C GLY A 86 -0.68 -10.91 15.57
N MET A 87 0.40 -10.36 16.12
CA MET A 87 0.33 -9.29 17.14
C MET A 87 0.37 -7.88 16.55
N ARG A 88 0.77 -7.71 15.28
CA ARG A 88 0.97 -6.38 14.67
C ARG A 88 -0.24 -5.84 13.94
N TYR A 89 -1.09 -6.72 13.40
CA TYR A 89 -2.34 -6.29 12.75
C TYR A 89 -3.21 -5.35 13.58
N PRO A 90 -3.46 -5.60 14.89
CA PRO A 90 -4.26 -4.67 15.69
C PRO A 90 -3.66 -3.26 15.78
N ALA A 91 -2.34 -3.11 15.59
CA ALA A 91 -1.71 -1.79 15.57
C ALA A 91 -2.07 -0.99 14.31
N PHE A 92 -2.46 -1.65 13.23
CA PHE A 92 -2.94 -1.07 11.99
C PHE A 92 -4.46 -0.97 12.00
N THR A 93 -5.16 -2.10 12.15
CA THR A 93 -6.62 -2.17 11.99
C THR A 93 -7.36 -1.32 13.00
N GLN A 94 -6.93 -1.30 14.27
CA GLN A 94 -7.52 -0.44 15.32
C GLN A 94 -7.29 1.05 15.10
N ARG A 95 -6.60 1.45 14.03
CA ARG A 95 -6.34 2.83 13.63
C ARG A 95 -6.83 3.12 12.20
N GLY A 96 -7.67 2.26 11.64
CA GLY A 96 -8.30 2.48 10.34
C GLY A 96 -7.50 2.00 9.13
N VAL A 97 -6.31 1.38 9.32
CA VAL A 97 -5.58 0.71 8.23
C VAL A 97 -6.02 -0.75 8.19
N THR A 98 -6.98 -1.06 7.33
CA THR A 98 -7.61 -2.38 7.26
C THR A 98 -6.80 -3.40 6.46
N THR A 99 -5.91 -2.92 5.58
CA THR A 99 -5.08 -3.76 4.72
C THR A 99 -3.64 -3.26 4.70
N VAL A 100 -2.69 -4.19 4.64
CA VAL A 100 -1.25 -3.93 4.45
C VAL A 100 -0.71 -4.74 3.28
N CYS A 101 0.23 -4.19 2.51
CA CYS A 101 1.02 -4.94 1.55
C CYS A 101 2.38 -5.28 2.19
N ASP A 102 2.61 -6.54 2.50
CA ASP A 102 3.89 -7.00 3.06
C ASP A 102 4.88 -7.26 1.92
N MET A 103 5.94 -6.45 1.88
CA MET A 103 6.93 -6.41 0.78
C MET A 103 8.10 -7.36 1.00
N ALA A 104 8.24 -7.95 2.19
CA ALA A 104 9.22 -9.01 2.46
C ALA A 104 8.88 -9.76 3.73
N SER A 105 8.67 -11.05 3.60
CA SER A 105 8.55 -11.99 4.71
C SER A 105 9.31 -13.28 4.38
N ASP A 106 9.69 -14.03 5.39
CA ASP A 106 10.26 -15.35 5.13
C ASP A 106 9.16 -16.37 4.73
N LEU A 107 9.55 -17.49 4.11
CA LEU A 107 8.60 -18.51 3.65
C LEU A 107 7.72 -19.08 4.78
N ARG A 108 8.22 -19.12 6.03
CA ARG A 108 7.44 -19.64 7.16
C ARG A 108 6.34 -18.69 7.58
N SER A 109 6.60 -17.37 7.45
CA SER A 109 5.60 -16.34 7.71
C SER A 109 4.48 -16.38 6.69
N LEU A 110 4.78 -16.67 5.42
CA LEU A 110 3.76 -16.87 4.39
C LEU A 110 2.78 -18.00 4.74
N ASP A 111 3.29 -19.13 5.17
CA ASP A 111 2.51 -20.34 5.49
C ASP A 111 1.57 -20.09 6.69
N ASN A 112 2.05 -19.35 7.69
CA ASN A 112 1.29 -19.08 8.91
C ASN A 112 0.19 -18.01 8.75
N LEU A 113 0.27 -17.14 7.73
CA LEU A 113 -0.64 -16.02 7.56
C LEU A 113 -2.00 -16.39 6.98
N SER A 114 -2.10 -17.51 6.29
CA SER A 114 -3.39 -18.04 5.81
C SER A 114 -4.34 -18.41 6.95
N GLU A 115 -3.83 -18.67 8.14
CA GLU A 115 -4.60 -19.08 9.32
C GLU A 115 -4.94 -17.94 10.28
N THR A 116 -4.17 -16.82 10.27
CA THR A 116 -4.31 -15.76 11.29
C THR A 116 -5.27 -14.64 10.92
N THR A 117 -5.62 -14.48 9.66
CA THR A 117 -6.56 -13.44 9.21
C THR A 117 -8.00 -13.68 9.63
N LEU A 118 -8.35 -14.88 10.10
CA LEU A 118 -9.71 -15.27 10.47
C LEU A 118 -9.81 -16.02 11.81
N SER A 119 -8.78 -16.02 12.66
CA SER A 119 -8.84 -16.76 13.91
C SER A 119 -9.88 -16.17 14.86
N ASN A 120 -10.86 -16.99 15.24
CA ASN A 120 -11.90 -16.70 16.26
C ASN A 120 -13.04 -15.75 15.88
N GLY A 121 -13.35 -15.57 14.58
CA GLY A 121 -14.50 -14.76 14.15
C GLY A 121 -14.26 -13.24 14.24
N ASN A 122 -13.03 -12.80 14.54
CA ASN A 122 -12.66 -11.39 14.54
C ASN A 122 -11.76 -11.11 13.33
N PHE A 123 -12.09 -10.04 12.58
CA PHE A 123 -11.24 -9.55 11.51
C PHE A 123 -9.96 -8.97 12.09
N ALA A 124 -8.82 -9.57 11.74
CA ALA A 124 -7.51 -9.10 12.21
C ALA A 124 -6.85 -8.09 11.25
N GLY A 125 -7.30 -8.03 10.00
CA GLY A 125 -6.74 -7.25 8.89
C GLY A 125 -6.51 -8.12 7.66
N ARG A 126 -6.30 -7.48 6.51
CA ARG A 126 -5.91 -8.13 5.25
C ARG A 126 -4.44 -7.91 4.98
N ALA A 127 -3.81 -8.82 4.26
CA ALA A 127 -2.46 -8.63 3.76
C ALA A 127 -2.30 -9.14 2.33
N GLY A 128 -1.79 -8.26 1.47
CA GLY A 128 -1.06 -8.68 0.28
C GLY A 128 0.34 -9.14 0.68
N ARG A 129 0.93 -10.13 0.00
CA ARG A 129 2.18 -10.78 0.43
C ARG A 129 3.06 -11.12 -0.76
N SER A 130 4.32 -10.70 -0.70
CA SER A 130 5.32 -11.13 -1.69
C SER A 130 6.04 -12.42 -1.29
N GLY A 131 6.14 -12.70 0.02
CA GLY A 131 7.16 -13.60 0.51
C GLY A 131 8.58 -13.02 0.37
N PRO A 132 9.62 -13.88 0.28
CA PRO A 132 10.98 -13.41 0.03
C PRO A 132 11.12 -12.72 -1.33
N PHE A 133 12.08 -11.80 -1.42
CA PHE A 133 12.49 -11.22 -2.70
C PHE A 133 13.08 -12.29 -3.61
N ILE A 134 12.66 -12.34 -4.87
CA ILE A 134 13.42 -13.06 -5.88
C ILE A 134 14.67 -12.23 -6.20
N THR A 135 15.83 -12.83 -6.00
CA THR A 135 17.14 -12.19 -6.20
C THR A 135 18.20 -13.25 -6.56
N VAL A 136 19.48 -12.89 -6.47
CA VAL A 136 20.61 -13.80 -6.64
C VAL A 136 21.37 -13.98 -5.31
N GLU A 137 22.28 -14.94 -5.24
CA GLU A 137 23.10 -15.15 -4.04
C GLU A 137 23.92 -13.89 -3.72
N GLY A 138 23.85 -13.43 -2.47
CA GLY A 138 24.50 -12.19 -2.03
C GLY A 138 23.83 -10.91 -2.49
N GLY A 139 22.69 -10.98 -3.20
CA GLY A 139 21.90 -9.84 -3.63
C GLY A 139 21.05 -9.24 -2.51
N TYR A 140 20.59 -8.01 -2.75
CA TYR A 140 19.63 -7.33 -1.87
C TYR A 140 18.31 -8.16 -1.75
N PRO A 141 17.65 -8.24 -0.58
CA PRO A 141 17.96 -7.54 0.67
C PRO A 141 18.85 -8.34 1.65
N GLY A 142 19.28 -9.56 1.31
CA GLY A 142 19.92 -10.51 2.21
C GLY A 142 21.07 -9.95 3.05
N PRO A 143 22.10 -9.30 2.46
CA PRO A 143 23.22 -8.76 3.22
C PRO A 143 22.84 -7.64 4.19
N VAL A 144 21.72 -6.94 3.95
CA VAL A 144 21.27 -5.78 4.74
C VAL A 144 20.26 -6.17 5.81
N HIS A 145 19.28 -7.03 5.46
CA HIS A 145 18.11 -7.32 6.29
C HIS A 145 18.00 -8.79 6.72
N GLY A 146 18.85 -9.67 6.17
CA GLY A 146 18.92 -11.09 6.48
C GLY A 146 18.56 -11.99 5.30
N ASN A 147 19.35 -13.06 5.13
CA ASN A 147 19.25 -13.98 3.98
C ASN A 147 17.94 -14.78 3.93
N SER A 148 17.17 -14.84 5.02
CA SER A 148 15.84 -15.49 5.01
C SER A 148 14.81 -14.73 4.17
N LEU A 149 15.12 -13.47 3.80
CA LEU A 149 14.29 -12.64 2.92
C LEU A 149 14.65 -12.78 1.44
N ASN A 150 15.58 -13.67 1.09
CA ASN A 150 15.98 -13.95 -0.30
C ASN A 150 15.45 -15.31 -0.75
N PHE A 151 14.86 -15.32 -1.95
CA PHE A 151 14.64 -16.53 -2.75
C PHE A 151 15.60 -16.43 -3.95
N ASN A 152 16.70 -17.17 -3.87
CA ASN A 152 17.80 -17.01 -4.82
C ASN A 152 17.55 -17.81 -6.11
N ILE A 153 17.70 -17.14 -7.25
CA ILE A 153 17.90 -17.81 -8.54
C ILE A 153 19.29 -18.40 -8.57
N THR A 154 19.41 -19.66 -9.02
CA THR A 154 20.65 -20.43 -9.11
C THR A 154 20.67 -21.21 -10.43
N ASP A 155 21.73 -21.96 -10.69
CA ASP A 155 21.78 -22.89 -11.82
C ASP A 155 20.69 -23.99 -11.75
N GLU A 156 20.18 -24.27 -10.54
CA GLU A 156 19.15 -25.29 -10.28
C GLU A 156 17.73 -24.71 -10.16
N VAL A 157 17.59 -23.40 -9.91
CA VAL A 157 16.33 -22.71 -9.71
C VAL A 157 16.21 -21.57 -10.72
N SER A 158 15.41 -21.79 -11.73
CA SER A 158 15.14 -20.76 -12.76
C SER A 158 14.24 -19.64 -12.24
N PRO A 159 14.19 -18.46 -12.91
CA PRO A 159 13.22 -17.39 -12.62
C PRO A 159 11.77 -17.91 -12.60
N THR A 160 11.40 -18.74 -13.56
CA THR A 160 10.06 -19.33 -13.66
C THR A 160 9.73 -20.26 -12.48
N ASP A 161 10.71 -21.09 -12.05
CA ASP A 161 10.52 -21.99 -10.89
C ASP A 161 10.39 -21.18 -9.59
N ALA A 162 11.15 -20.09 -9.45
CA ALA A 162 11.08 -19.21 -8.29
C ALA A 162 9.67 -18.56 -8.15
N VAL A 163 9.13 -18.03 -9.25
CA VAL A 163 7.77 -17.47 -9.27
C VAL A 163 6.72 -18.53 -8.93
N ALA A 164 6.82 -19.73 -9.51
CA ALA A 164 5.88 -20.82 -9.26
C ALA A 164 5.92 -21.25 -7.77
N ALA A 165 7.11 -21.41 -7.20
CA ALA A 165 7.29 -21.80 -5.80
C ALA A 165 6.70 -20.75 -4.83
N LEU A 166 6.89 -19.46 -5.09
CA LEU A 166 6.30 -18.40 -4.26
C LEU A 166 4.77 -18.37 -4.36
N GLN A 167 4.21 -18.53 -5.55
CA GLN A 167 2.75 -18.63 -5.72
C GLN A 167 2.17 -19.82 -4.95
N GLU A 168 2.81 -21.00 -5.03
CA GLU A 168 2.38 -22.21 -4.31
C GLU A 168 2.42 -22.04 -2.79
N THR A 169 3.31 -21.19 -2.27
CA THR A 169 3.38 -20.87 -0.83
C THR A 169 2.43 -19.73 -0.41
N GLY A 170 1.62 -19.20 -1.34
CA GLY A 170 0.59 -18.21 -1.06
C GLY A 170 1.02 -16.74 -1.23
N ALA A 171 2.10 -16.48 -1.97
CA ALA A 171 2.41 -15.11 -2.41
C ALA A 171 1.30 -14.61 -3.36
N THR A 172 0.87 -13.35 -3.16
CA THR A 172 -0.17 -12.71 -3.97
C THR A 172 0.42 -11.87 -5.11
N TYR A 173 1.67 -11.49 -4.99
CA TYR A 173 2.49 -10.81 -6.00
C TYR A 173 3.97 -11.17 -5.80
N ILE A 174 4.78 -10.83 -6.78
CA ILE A 174 6.23 -11.06 -6.74
C ILE A 174 6.95 -9.77 -6.36
N LYS A 175 7.98 -9.86 -5.52
CA LYS A 175 8.89 -8.76 -5.19
C LYS A 175 10.29 -9.08 -5.65
N ILE A 176 10.93 -8.13 -6.35
CA ILE A 176 12.34 -8.17 -6.74
C ILE A 176 13.09 -6.97 -6.18
N GLY A 177 14.42 -7.06 -6.08
CA GLY A 177 15.27 -5.96 -5.67
C GLY A 177 16.42 -5.75 -6.65
N LEU A 178 16.52 -4.53 -7.19
CA LEU A 178 17.63 -4.10 -8.03
C LEU A 178 18.39 -2.97 -7.34
N GLU A 179 19.12 -3.32 -6.28
CA GLU A 179 19.86 -2.34 -5.49
C GLU A 179 21.28 -2.87 -5.24
N PRO A 180 22.30 -2.24 -5.83
CA PRO A 180 23.70 -2.62 -5.62
C PRO A 180 24.21 -2.21 -4.23
N GLY A 181 23.55 -1.25 -3.57
CA GLY A 181 23.99 -0.73 -2.30
C GLY A 181 25.41 -0.16 -2.32
N ARG A 182 25.98 0.01 -1.13
CA ARG A 182 27.36 0.55 -0.98
C ARG A 182 28.45 -0.48 -1.33
N ASP A 183 28.13 -1.77 -1.20
CA ASP A 183 29.11 -2.86 -1.36
C ASP A 183 29.04 -3.51 -2.76
N ASN A 184 28.35 -2.88 -3.70
CA ASN A 184 28.17 -3.36 -5.06
C ASN A 184 27.67 -4.81 -5.09
N MET A 185 26.55 -5.07 -4.39
CA MET A 185 25.92 -6.38 -4.30
C MET A 185 25.53 -6.92 -5.68
N PRO A 186 25.60 -8.24 -5.89
CA PRO A 186 25.08 -8.87 -7.10
C PRO A 186 23.59 -8.55 -7.30
N MET A 187 23.18 -8.39 -8.56
CA MET A 187 21.80 -8.11 -8.93
C MET A 187 21.32 -9.10 -9.99
N LEU A 188 20.01 -9.21 -10.13
CA LEU A 188 19.37 -9.87 -11.26
C LEU A 188 19.85 -9.23 -12.57
N THR A 189 20.11 -10.05 -13.58
CA THR A 189 20.38 -9.57 -14.93
C THR A 189 19.08 -9.07 -15.59
N PRO A 190 19.13 -8.17 -16.60
CA PRO A 190 17.93 -7.75 -17.34
C PRO A 190 17.11 -8.93 -17.90
N GLN A 191 17.78 -9.98 -18.36
CA GLN A 191 17.12 -11.19 -18.84
C GLN A 191 16.37 -11.92 -17.71
N GLN A 192 16.96 -12.07 -16.53
CA GLN A 192 16.31 -12.71 -15.37
C GLN A 192 15.09 -11.89 -14.91
N VAL A 193 15.19 -10.54 -14.92
CA VAL A 193 14.05 -9.68 -14.59
C VAL A 193 12.90 -9.90 -15.59
N GLN A 194 13.19 -9.93 -16.90
CA GLN A 194 12.19 -10.21 -17.93
C GLN A 194 11.53 -11.58 -17.74
N GLU A 195 12.33 -12.63 -17.47
CA GLU A 195 11.80 -13.99 -17.25
C GLU A 195 10.93 -14.08 -16.01
N ILE A 196 11.23 -13.31 -14.92
CA ILE A 196 10.39 -13.21 -13.72
C ILE A 196 9.05 -12.55 -14.06
N VAL A 197 9.09 -11.40 -14.75
CA VAL A 197 7.88 -10.66 -15.13
C VAL A 197 6.98 -11.52 -16.03
N ASP A 198 7.53 -12.12 -17.08
CA ASP A 198 6.78 -13.01 -17.97
C ASP A 198 6.14 -14.17 -17.22
N ALA A 199 6.89 -14.79 -16.30
CA ALA A 199 6.40 -15.91 -15.51
C ALA A 199 5.30 -15.52 -14.52
N ALA A 200 5.40 -14.33 -13.91
CA ALA A 200 4.40 -13.78 -12.99
C ALA A 200 3.12 -13.41 -13.74
N HIS A 201 3.23 -12.64 -14.83
CA HIS A 201 2.09 -12.21 -15.63
C HIS A 201 1.33 -13.41 -16.23
N ALA A 202 2.04 -14.44 -16.68
CA ALA A 202 1.41 -15.69 -17.16
C ALA A 202 0.59 -16.42 -16.07
N ARG A 203 0.80 -16.07 -14.80
CA ARG A 203 0.07 -16.60 -13.63
C ARG A 203 -0.94 -15.63 -13.04
N GLY A 204 -1.15 -14.48 -13.70
CA GLY A 204 -2.02 -13.41 -13.19
C GLY A 204 -1.49 -12.71 -11.96
N MET A 205 -0.17 -12.74 -11.72
CA MET A 205 0.49 -12.03 -10.61
C MET A 205 1.17 -10.77 -11.14
N ILE A 206 1.22 -9.71 -10.34
CA ILE A 206 2.00 -8.51 -10.62
C ILE A 206 3.42 -8.64 -10.06
N VAL A 207 4.36 -7.86 -10.63
CA VAL A 207 5.73 -7.76 -10.17
C VAL A 207 6.01 -6.37 -9.63
N GLN A 208 6.57 -6.31 -8.42
CA GLN A 208 6.91 -5.09 -7.72
C GLN A 208 8.43 -5.03 -7.49
N ALA A 209 9.06 -3.90 -7.84
CA ALA A 209 10.50 -3.75 -7.77
C ALA A 209 10.94 -2.73 -6.71
N HIS A 210 11.92 -3.10 -5.88
CA HIS A 210 12.69 -2.15 -5.09
C HIS A 210 13.79 -1.55 -5.97
N VAL A 211 13.71 -0.24 -6.22
CA VAL A 211 14.68 0.51 -7.03
C VAL A 211 14.89 1.88 -6.41
N GLN A 212 15.96 2.05 -5.63
CA GLN A 212 16.35 3.36 -5.08
C GLN A 212 17.39 4.08 -5.95
N THR A 213 18.04 3.37 -6.86
CA THR A 213 19.09 3.90 -7.71
C THR A 213 18.61 4.06 -9.15
N ALA A 214 18.57 5.28 -9.66
CA ALA A 214 18.04 5.63 -10.98
C ALA A 214 18.67 4.84 -12.15
N SER A 215 19.94 4.43 -12.03
CA SER A 215 20.63 3.64 -13.06
C SER A 215 20.00 2.27 -13.35
N ASN A 216 19.17 1.75 -12.44
CA ASN A 216 18.51 0.46 -12.59
C ASN A 216 17.05 0.58 -13.09
N LEU A 217 16.55 1.81 -13.22
CA LEU A 217 15.16 2.09 -13.58
C LEU A 217 14.80 1.55 -14.98
N GLU A 218 15.71 1.72 -15.95
CA GLU A 218 15.51 1.22 -17.32
C GLU A 218 15.25 -0.29 -17.36
N ILE A 219 15.97 -1.08 -16.57
CA ILE A 219 15.84 -2.54 -16.53
C ILE A 219 14.42 -2.98 -16.16
N VAL A 220 13.85 -2.35 -15.14
CA VAL A 220 12.51 -2.73 -14.64
C VAL A 220 11.39 -2.20 -15.53
N ILE A 221 11.58 -1.03 -16.15
CA ILE A 221 10.63 -0.48 -17.13
C ILE A 221 10.59 -1.36 -18.38
N ASP A 222 11.76 -1.71 -18.93
CA ASP A 222 11.87 -2.55 -20.14
C ASP A 222 11.28 -3.94 -19.93
N ALA A 223 11.40 -4.49 -18.71
CA ALA A 223 10.83 -5.78 -18.37
C ALA A 223 9.30 -5.73 -18.12
N GLY A 224 8.70 -4.55 -17.97
CA GLY A 224 7.26 -4.40 -17.71
C GLY A 224 6.85 -4.69 -16.27
N VAL A 225 7.65 -4.23 -15.29
CA VAL A 225 7.29 -4.27 -13.87
C VAL A 225 6.07 -3.39 -13.62
N ASP A 226 5.16 -3.81 -12.74
CA ASP A 226 3.88 -3.14 -12.50
C ASP A 226 3.98 -2.02 -11.44
N VAL A 227 4.87 -2.18 -10.46
CA VAL A 227 5.00 -1.26 -9.32
C VAL A 227 6.47 -0.98 -8.99
N LEU A 228 6.79 0.29 -8.84
CA LEU A 228 8.08 0.75 -8.32
C LEU A 228 7.95 1.13 -6.84
N HIS A 229 8.88 0.67 -6.02
CA HIS A 229 8.99 1.06 -4.63
C HIS A 229 10.24 1.91 -4.41
N HIS A 230 10.05 2.94 -3.60
CA HIS A 230 10.97 4.03 -3.34
C HIS A 230 11.17 4.96 -4.55
N VAL A 231 11.75 6.11 -4.27
CA VAL A 231 12.05 7.09 -5.31
C VAL A 231 13.42 6.76 -5.91
N PRO A 232 13.53 6.62 -7.24
CA PRO A 232 14.80 6.29 -7.90
C PRO A 232 15.72 7.53 -7.93
N VAL A 233 16.65 7.64 -6.98
CA VAL A 233 17.52 8.79 -6.84
C VAL A 233 18.75 8.67 -7.74
N PRO A 234 19.13 9.72 -8.51
CA PRO A 234 20.31 9.72 -9.38
C PRO A 234 21.58 10.00 -8.56
N ILE A 235 22.18 8.97 -7.97
CA ILE A 235 23.31 9.07 -7.03
C ILE A 235 24.54 9.75 -7.67
N ASP A 236 24.85 9.43 -8.92
CA ASP A 236 25.99 10.03 -9.63
C ASP A 236 25.77 11.53 -9.84
N TYR A 237 24.57 11.96 -10.18
CA TYR A 237 24.19 13.37 -10.29
C TYR A 237 24.34 14.09 -8.95
N LEU A 238 23.87 13.49 -7.86
CA LEU A 238 24.04 14.05 -6.52
C LEU A 238 25.51 14.25 -6.18
N GLN A 239 26.35 13.25 -6.40
CA GLN A 239 27.77 13.31 -6.09
C GLN A 239 28.50 14.41 -6.91
N GLN A 240 28.15 14.56 -8.19
CA GLN A 240 28.75 15.57 -9.07
C GLN A 240 28.29 16.98 -8.76
N ASN A 241 27.04 17.16 -8.28
CA ASN A 241 26.42 18.47 -8.09
C ASN A 241 26.26 18.89 -6.63
N ILE A 242 26.72 18.10 -5.69
CA ILE A 242 26.47 18.28 -4.25
C ILE A 242 26.79 19.69 -3.74
N ALA A 243 27.90 20.31 -4.22
CA ALA A 243 28.29 21.64 -3.80
C ALA A 243 27.28 22.71 -4.26
N THR A 244 26.72 22.57 -5.46
CA THR A 244 25.69 23.46 -6.00
C THR A 244 24.38 23.25 -5.25
N LEU A 245 23.98 22.00 -5.05
CA LEU A 245 22.74 21.63 -4.37
C LEU A 245 22.70 22.11 -2.90
N LEU A 246 23.84 22.07 -2.22
CA LEU A 246 23.98 22.62 -0.85
C LEU A 246 23.87 24.15 -0.77
N MET A 247 24.05 24.87 -1.89
CA MET A 247 23.93 26.32 -1.95
C MET A 247 22.55 26.81 -2.33
N LEU A 248 21.68 25.93 -2.85
CA LEU A 248 20.31 26.28 -3.21
C LEU A 248 19.51 26.70 -1.97
N GLN A 249 18.75 27.80 -2.09
CA GLN A 249 17.78 28.18 -1.07
C GLN A 249 16.65 27.16 -0.99
N GLU A 250 15.90 27.16 0.11
CA GLU A 250 14.81 26.18 0.32
C GLU A 250 13.71 26.24 -0.75
N ASP A 251 13.46 27.44 -1.28
CA ASP A 251 12.44 27.71 -2.31
C ASP A 251 12.95 27.61 -3.76
N GLU A 252 14.25 27.32 -3.95
CA GLU A 252 14.81 27.12 -5.29
C GLU A 252 14.54 25.72 -5.81
N ALA A 253 14.01 25.62 -7.02
CA ALA A 253 13.72 24.35 -7.68
C ALA A 253 15.01 23.55 -7.97
N ILE A 254 14.93 22.25 -7.82
CA ILE A 254 16.01 21.32 -8.19
C ILE A 254 15.82 20.92 -9.64
N GLU A 255 16.84 21.20 -10.47
CA GLU A 255 16.89 20.69 -11.84
C GLU A 255 17.25 19.21 -11.81
N LEU A 256 16.34 18.35 -12.26
CA LEU A 256 16.59 16.91 -12.37
C LEU A 256 17.28 16.57 -13.70
N PRO A 257 18.14 15.52 -13.73
CA PRO A 257 18.80 15.08 -14.97
C PRO A 257 17.80 14.67 -16.06
N GLU A 258 18.08 15.04 -17.32
CA GLU A 258 17.18 14.78 -18.46
C GLU A 258 16.98 13.27 -18.71
N ASP A 259 18.02 12.46 -18.49
CA ASP A 259 17.94 11.00 -18.59
C ASP A 259 17.01 10.39 -17.56
N LEU A 260 17.02 10.88 -16.31
CA LEU A 260 16.06 10.49 -15.28
C LEU A 260 14.64 10.90 -15.69
N LEU A 261 14.43 12.15 -16.11
CA LEU A 261 13.12 12.64 -16.56
C LEU A 261 12.56 11.78 -17.69
N THR A 262 13.39 11.39 -18.63
CA THR A 262 13.03 10.48 -19.72
C THR A 262 12.58 9.11 -19.19
N GLN A 263 13.30 8.54 -18.22
CA GLN A 263 12.92 7.23 -17.65
C GLN A 263 11.63 7.33 -16.81
N LEU A 264 11.44 8.41 -16.05
CA LEU A 264 10.19 8.63 -15.32
C LEU A 264 9.00 8.75 -16.26
N GLN A 265 9.16 9.47 -17.38
CA GLN A 265 8.11 9.58 -18.41
C GLN A 265 7.78 8.20 -19.02
N ARG A 266 8.78 7.36 -19.29
CA ARG A 266 8.57 6.00 -19.79
C ARG A 266 7.83 5.12 -18.75
N ALA A 267 8.16 5.28 -17.46
CA ALA A 267 7.44 4.58 -16.38
C ALA A 267 5.97 5.00 -16.31
N ILE A 268 5.68 6.29 -16.49
CA ILE A 268 4.31 6.84 -16.53
C ILE A 268 3.55 6.28 -17.76
N GLU A 269 4.17 6.29 -18.94
CA GLU A 269 3.57 5.76 -20.18
C GLU A 269 3.32 4.24 -20.11
N ALA A 270 4.13 3.51 -19.34
CA ALA A 270 3.95 2.10 -19.06
C ALA A 270 2.92 1.82 -17.94
N ASP A 271 2.26 2.86 -17.42
CA ASP A 271 1.25 2.78 -16.37
C ASP A 271 1.75 2.18 -15.04
N ILE A 272 3.05 2.32 -14.75
CA ILE A 272 3.68 1.83 -13.53
C ILE A 272 3.21 2.67 -12.33
N ILE A 273 2.82 2.02 -11.23
CA ILE A 273 2.47 2.73 -9.99
C ILE A 273 3.75 2.96 -9.17
N LEU A 274 3.96 4.19 -8.71
CA LEU A 274 5.04 4.50 -7.78
C LEU A 274 4.53 4.49 -6.33
N VAL A 275 5.20 3.74 -5.45
CA VAL A 275 5.04 3.79 -3.99
C VAL A 275 6.28 4.47 -3.43
N PRO A 276 6.27 5.80 -3.23
CA PRO A 276 7.51 6.57 -3.01
C PRO A 276 8.10 6.38 -1.61
N THR A 277 7.30 5.98 -0.62
CA THR A 277 7.74 5.76 0.78
C THR A 277 8.49 6.97 1.37
N LEU A 278 7.89 8.15 1.22
CA LEU A 278 8.54 9.41 1.62
C LEU A 278 8.80 9.50 3.12
N ASP A 279 7.93 8.89 3.95
CA ASP A 279 8.06 8.91 5.41
C ASP A 279 9.40 8.33 5.90
N VAL A 280 9.86 7.22 5.30
CA VAL A 280 11.15 6.62 5.64
C VAL A 280 12.34 7.38 5.03
N LEU A 281 12.14 8.03 3.88
CA LEU A 281 13.19 8.75 3.16
C LEU A 281 13.37 10.20 3.63
N ILE A 282 12.32 10.78 4.24
CA ILE A 282 12.27 12.17 4.70
C ILE A 282 11.86 12.20 6.19
N PRO A 283 12.75 11.77 7.13
CA PRO A 283 12.47 11.82 8.56
C PRO A 283 12.27 13.27 9.03
N GLU A 284 11.44 13.45 10.07
CA GLU A 284 11.08 14.78 10.60
C GLU A 284 12.28 15.58 11.13
N GLU A 285 13.26 14.90 11.73
CA GLU A 285 14.42 15.54 12.36
C GLU A 285 15.70 15.10 11.64
N GLU A 286 16.11 15.83 10.60
CA GLU A 286 17.37 15.61 9.91
C GLU A 286 18.22 16.89 9.93
N VAL A 287 19.39 16.79 10.53
CA VAL A 287 20.34 17.90 10.68
C VAL A 287 21.54 17.79 9.75
N ASN A 288 21.73 16.67 9.08
CA ASN A 288 22.83 16.49 8.14
C ASN A 288 22.53 17.17 6.79
N PRO A 289 23.26 18.24 6.39
CA PRO A 289 22.96 18.94 5.14
C PRO A 289 23.01 18.07 3.88
N LEU A 290 23.87 17.06 3.85
CA LEU A 290 23.94 16.12 2.71
C LEU A 290 22.66 15.29 2.59
N PHE A 291 22.13 14.89 3.74
CA PHE A 291 20.89 14.12 3.76
C PHE A 291 19.68 15.02 3.43
N GLN A 292 19.68 16.28 3.85
CA GLN A 292 18.66 17.26 3.45
C GLN A 292 18.63 17.47 1.94
N VAL A 293 19.78 17.54 1.28
CA VAL A 293 19.85 17.57 -0.19
C VAL A 293 19.23 16.32 -0.81
N TYR A 294 19.54 15.14 -0.26
CA TYR A 294 18.95 13.88 -0.71
C TYR A 294 17.40 13.91 -0.58
N GLN A 295 16.88 14.38 0.55
CA GLN A 295 15.43 14.52 0.79
C GLN A 295 14.76 15.45 -0.23
N ARG A 296 15.36 16.63 -0.48
CA ARG A 296 14.85 17.60 -1.46
C ARG A 296 14.82 17.02 -2.87
N VAL A 297 15.85 16.29 -3.28
CA VAL A 297 15.88 15.60 -4.59
C VAL A 297 14.81 14.50 -4.64
N THR A 298 14.66 13.72 -3.58
CA THR A 298 13.62 12.70 -3.46
C THR A 298 12.21 13.30 -3.65
N LEU A 299 11.94 14.40 -2.95
CA LEU A 299 10.65 15.10 -3.07
C LEU A 299 10.43 15.66 -4.47
N ALA A 300 11.47 16.28 -5.07
CA ALA A 300 11.40 16.84 -6.43
C ALA A 300 11.11 15.74 -7.49
N ILE A 301 11.65 14.54 -7.33
CA ILE A 301 11.36 13.41 -8.22
C ILE A 301 9.91 12.93 -8.06
N ALA A 302 9.44 12.79 -6.82
CA ALA A 302 8.05 12.42 -6.55
C ALA A 302 7.08 13.48 -7.11
N GLN A 303 7.37 14.77 -6.91
CA GLN A 303 6.62 15.89 -7.48
C GLN A 303 6.58 15.82 -9.00
N HIS A 304 7.73 15.63 -9.66
CA HIS A 304 7.78 15.51 -11.12
C HIS A 304 6.92 14.35 -11.63
N TYR A 305 6.97 13.19 -10.95
CA TYR A 305 6.17 12.01 -11.31
C TYR A 305 4.67 12.32 -11.24
N ILE A 306 4.23 12.99 -10.17
CA ILE A 306 2.84 13.43 -9.96
C ILE A 306 2.40 14.45 -11.02
N GLU A 307 3.17 15.52 -11.22
CA GLU A 307 2.86 16.61 -12.16
C GLU A 307 2.79 16.11 -13.61
N SER A 308 3.55 15.05 -13.93
CA SER A 308 3.54 14.41 -15.25
C SER A 308 2.42 13.37 -15.42
N GLY A 309 1.52 13.23 -14.44
CA GLY A 309 0.37 12.34 -14.48
C GLY A 309 0.65 10.90 -14.05
N GLY A 310 1.76 10.65 -13.37
CA GLY A 310 2.10 9.34 -12.82
C GLY A 310 1.19 8.95 -11.65
N ARG A 311 0.87 7.67 -11.56
CA ARG A 311 0.04 7.13 -10.47
C ARG A 311 0.87 6.87 -9.21
N ILE A 312 0.37 7.32 -8.06
CA ILE A 312 0.98 7.13 -6.75
C ILE A 312 0.10 6.22 -5.90
N ALA A 313 0.72 5.33 -5.13
CA ALA A 313 0.07 4.66 -4.01
C ALA A 313 0.81 4.96 -2.70
N ALA A 314 0.05 5.16 -1.62
CA ALA A 314 0.60 5.51 -0.33
C ALA A 314 1.10 4.28 0.43
N GLY A 315 2.36 4.32 0.86
CA GLY A 315 2.99 3.28 1.67
C GLY A 315 4.20 3.87 2.40
N ASN A 316 4.34 3.60 3.69
CA ASN A 316 5.32 4.30 4.52
C ASN A 316 6.56 3.48 4.87
N ASP A 317 6.70 2.29 4.30
CA ASP A 317 7.83 1.37 4.56
C ASP A 317 7.96 0.99 6.05
N TYR A 318 6.79 0.71 6.68
CA TYR A 318 6.78 0.24 8.06
C TYR A 318 7.65 -1.00 8.25
N GLY A 319 8.41 -1.00 9.34
CA GLY A 319 9.43 -2.01 9.66
C GLY A 319 10.80 -1.37 9.79
N ASN A 320 10.99 -0.20 9.20
CA ASN A 320 12.18 0.62 9.35
C ASN A 320 12.16 1.45 10.65
N PRO A 321 13.35 1.77 11.22
CA PRO A 321 13.43 2.63 12.40
C PRO A 321 12.79 4.01 12.15
N GLY A 322 11.99 4.47 13.10
CA GLY A 322 11.30 5.77 13.03
C GLY A 322 9.93 5.71 12.38
N VAL A 323 9.65 4.77 11.51
CA VAL A 323 8.35 4.62 10.84
C VAL A 323 7.33 3.98 11.78
N GLN A 324 6.16 4.60 11.92
CA GLN A 324 5.14 4.16 12.86
C GLN A 324 4.09 3.26 12.21
N SER A 325 3.53 2.34 13.00
CA SER A 325 2.37 1.54 12.60
C SER A 325 1.07 2.34 12.72
N GLY A 326 0.07 1.95 11.98
CA GLY A 326 -1.26 2.56 11.97
C GLY A 326 -1.42 3.57 10.84
N MET A 327 -2.21 4.61 11.05
CA MET A 327 -2.49 5.62 10.03
C MET A 327 -1.21 6.33 9.57
N MET A 328 -1.03 6.46 8.27
CA MET A 328 0.18 6.98 7.62
C MET A 328 0.10 8.50 7.41
N VAL A 329 -0.33 9.27 8.41
CA VAL A 329 -0.56 10.72 8.23
C VAL A 329 0.68 11.44 7.71
N ARG A 330 1.88 11.05 8.17
CA ARG A 330 3.13 11.68 7.70
C ARG A 330 3.36 11.42 6.21
N GLU A 331 3.19 10.18 5.73
CA GLU A 331 3.28 9.85 4.31
C GLU A 331 2.24 10.65 3.50
N MET A 332 0.98 10.71 3.99
CA MET A 332 -0.09 11.46 3.35
C MET A 332 0.24 12.95 3.22
N GLN A 333 0.81 13.58 4.26
CA GLN A 333 1.26 14.98 4.23
C GLN A 333 2.40 15.20 3.24
N LEU A 334 3.38 14.29 3.18
CA LEU A 334 4.48 14.37 2.22
C LEU A 334 4.00 14.18 0.78
N LEU A 335 3.02 13.32 0.54
CA LEU A 335 2.38 13.19 -0.78
C LEU A 335 1.63 14.47 -1.18
N GLN A 336 0.98 15.15 -0.22
CA GLN A 336 0.37 16.46 -0.45
C GLN A 336 1.44 17.52 -0.73
N GLU A 337 2.55 17.53 -0.01
CA GLU A 337 3.69 18.42 -0.28
C GLU A 337 4.30 18.17 -1.67
N ALA A 338 4.32 16.91 -2.12
CA ALA A 338 4.72 16.52 -3.46
C ALA A 338 3.69 16.89 -4.56
N GLY A 339 2.52 17.45 -4.21
CA GLY A 339 1.58 18.03 -5.17
C GLY A 339 0.23 17.33 -5.32
N LEU A 340 -0.03 16.21 -4.63
CA LEU A 340 -1.36 15.61 -4.63
C LEU A 340 -2.35 16.46 -3.83
N SER A 341 -3.57 16.64 -4.35
CA SER A 341 -4.69 17.15 -3.55
C SER A 341 -5.07 16.15 -2.43
N PRO A 342 -5.75 16.59 -1.36
CA PRO A 342 -6.20 15.67 -0.30
C PRO A 342 -7.05 14.51 -0.82
N LEU A 343 -7.88 14.70 -1.83
CA LEU A 343 -8.68 13.65 -2.45
C LEU A 343 -7.80 12.63 -3.17
N GLU A 344 -6.79 13.09 -3.91
CA GLU A 344 -5.82 12.21 -4.58
C GLU A 344 -4.97 11.43 -3.59
N VAL A 345 -4.59 12.03 -2.44
CA VAL A 345 -3.90 11.33 -1.34
C VAL A 345 -4.77 10.21 -0.76
N ILE A 346 -6.08 10.45 -0.57
CA ILE A 346 -7.01 9.42 -0.11
C ILE A 346 -7.13 8.31 -1.18
N THR A 347 -7.24 8.66 -2.46
CA THR A 347 -7.27 7.70 -3.57
C THR A 347 -5.97 6.88 -3.64
N ALA A 348 -4.81 7.51 -3.44
CA ALA A 348 -3.52 6.83 -3.35
C ALA A 348 -3.43 5.86 -2.16
N SER A 349 -4.14 6.17 -1.04
CA SER A 349 -4.17 5.37 0.18
C SER A 349 -5.29 4.32 0.22
N THR A 350 -6.09 4.22 -0.83
CA THR A 350 -7.24 3.31 -0.94
C THR A 350 -7.21 2.57 -2.28
N PHE A 351 -7.70 3.15 -3.36
CA PHE A 351 -7.81 2.50 -4.67
C PHE A 351 -6.46 2.09 -5.27
N HIS A 352 -5.50 3.02 -5.39
CA HIS A 352 -4.19 2.69 -5.96
C HIS A 352 -3.42 1.72 -5.05
N ALA A 353 -3.52 1.88 -3.72
CA ALA A 353 -2.92 0.94 -2.78
C ALA A 353 -3.54 -0.47 -2.88
N ALA A 354 -4.85 -0.58 -3.18
CA ALA A 354 -5.49 -1.87 -3.45
C ALA A 354 -4.96 -2.53 -4.73
N GLN A 355 -4.62 -1.74 -5.77
CA GLN A 355 -3.96 -2.25 -6.97
C GLN A 355 -2.57 -2.81 -6.63
N VAL A 356 -1.78 -2.10 -5.82
CA VAL A 356 -0.46 -2.55 -5.34
C VAL A 356 -0.56 -3.83 -4.51
N CYS A 357 -1.57 -3.95 -3.63
CA CYS A 357 -1.83 -5.19 -2.91
C CYS A 357 -2.39 -6.33 -3.78
N HIS A 358 -2.69 -6.06 -5.06
CA HIS A 358 -3.34 -6.98 -5.99
C HIS A 358 -4.71 -7.47 -5.50
N MET A 359 -5.51 -6.55 -4.92
CA MET A 359 -6.81 -6.81 -4.30
C MET A 359 -7.90 -5.82 -4.74
N VAL A 360 -7.69 -5.07 -5.82
CA VAL A 360 -8.57 -3.97 -6.24
C VAL A 360 -10.00 -4.40 -6.57
N GLU A 361 -10.20 -5.65 -6.97
CA GLU A 361 -11.54 -6.20 -7.24
C GLU A 361 -12.39 -6.34 -5.97
N ASP A 362 -11.75 -6.51 -4.82
CA ASP A 362 -12.40 -6.81 -3.55
C ASP A 362 -12.45 -5.63 -2.56
N ILE A 363 -11.47 -4.70 -2.61
CA ILE A 363 -11.30 -3.61 -1.64
C ILE A 363 -10.83 -2.31 -2.30
N GLY A 364 -10.62 -1.27 -1.49
CA GLY A 364 -10.03 0.00 -1.89
C GLY A 364 -11.02 1.08 -2.30
N THR A 365 -12.27 0.70 -2.58
CA THR A 365 -13.36 1.64 -2.86
C THR A 365 -14.65 1.20 -2.18
N LEU A 366 -15.58 2.14 -1.92
CA LEU A 366 -16.92 1.85 -1.46
C LEU A 366 -17.83 1.63 -2.67
N GLU A 367 -17.90 0.38 -3.14
CA GLU A 367 -18.72 -0.01 -4.29
C GLU A 367 -19.49 -1.29 -3.97
N PRO A 368 -20.71 -1.44 -4.52
CA PRO A 368 -21.49 -2.67 -4.35
C PRO A 368 -20.70 -3.91 -4.78
N GLY A 369 -20.73 -4.94 -3.93
CA GLY A 369 -20.02 -6.21 -4.13
C GLY A 369 -18.64 -6.28 -3.48
N LYS A 370 -17.99 -5.17 -3.13
CA LYS A 370 -16.70 -5.16 -2.42
C LYS A 370 -16.88 -5.47 -0.93
N TYR A 371 -15.82 -5.91 -0.28
CA TYR A 371 -15.83 -6.09 1.17
C TYR A 371 -16.09 -4.78 1.91
N ALA A 372 -16.86 -4.86 2.97
CA ALA A 372 -17.16 -3.73 3.83
C ALA A 372 -15.99 -3.45 4.78
N ASP A 373 -14.91 -2.91 4.21
CA ASP A 373 -13.78 -2.32 4.91
C ASP A 373 -13.99 -0.80 4.90
N ILE A 374 -14.51 -0.24 6.01
CA ILE A 374 -15.02 1.14 6.09
C ILE A 374 -14.48 1.81 7.34
N ILE A 375 -14.10 3.07 7.24
CA ILE A 375 -13.79 3.90 8.40
C ILE A 375 -14.65 5.16 8.42
N ILE A 376 -14.84 5.71 9.62
CA ILE A 376 -15.36 7.06 9.81
C ILE A 376 -14.31 7.86 10.56
N VAL A 377 -13.95 9.02 10.02
CA VAL A 377 -13.09 9.99 10.68
C VAL A 377 -13.90 11.20 11.15
N ASN A 378 -13.53 11.77 12.30
CA ASN A 378 -14.18 12.95 12.83
C ASN A 378 -13.66 14.20 12.10
N GLY A 379 -14.53 14.84 11.30
CA GLY A 379 -14.21 16.02 10.50
C GLY A 379 -14.01 15.70 9.01
N ASN A 380 -13.47 16.67 8.28
CA ASN A 380 -13.29 16.60 6.83
C ASN A 380 -11.79 16.51 6.45
N PRO A 381 -11.27 15.34 6.06
CA PRO A 381 -9.87 15.18 5.70
C PRO A 381 -9.50 15.89 4.37
N LEU A 382 -10.48 16.38 3.58
CA LEU A 382 -10.19 17.20 2.42
C LEU A 382 -9.75 18.62 2.81
N ASP A 383 -10.09 19.08 4.01
CA ASP A 383 -9.64 20.37 4.56
C ASP A 383 -8.31 20.24 5.30
N ASP A 384 -8.10 19.11 6.00
CA ASP A 384 -6.90 18.84 6.79
C ASP A 384 -6.65 17.33 6.89
N LEU A 385 -5.61 16.83 6.21
CA LEU A 385 -5.22 15.41 6.22
C LEU A 385 -4.82 14.88 7.61
N THR A 386 -4.50 15.74 8.59
CA THR A 386 -4.21 15.27 9.95
C THR A 386 -5.44 14.62 10.61
N LEU A 387 -6.65 14.98 10.15
CA LEU A 387 -7.91 14.39 10.62
C LEU A 387 -8.06 12.91 10.27
N MET A 388 -7.22 12.39 9.35
CA MET A 388 -7.18 10.94 9.09
C MET A 388 -6.80 10.12 10.32
N ASP A 389 -6.11 10.70 11.33
CA ASP A 389 -5.81 10.03 12.61
C ASP A 389 -6.98 10.08 13.63
N GLU A 390 -8.02 10.89 13.35
CA GLU A 390 -9.22 11.07 14.18
C GLU A 390 -10.31 10.03 13.83
N VAL A 391 -9.91 8.76 13.74
CA VAL A 391 -10.82 7.65 13.44
C VAL A 391 -11.76 7.43 14.61
N VAL A 392 -13.08 7.39 14.36
CA VAL A 392 -14.13 7.18 15.38
C VAL A 392 -14.86 5.85 15.20
N PHE A 393 -14.84 5.28 13.99
CA PHE A 393 -15.45 3.99 13.70
C PHE A 393 -14.60 3.22 12.69
N ILE A 394 -14.54 1.90 12.84
CA ILE A 394 -13.88 0.99 11.91
C ILE A 394 -14.74 -0.24 11.69
N MET A 395 -14.96 -0.59 10.44
CA MET A 395 -15.52 -1.86 10.01
C MET A 395 -14.51 -2.57 9.11
N GLY A 396 -14.29 -3.84 9.35
CA GLY A 396 -13.48 -4.70 8.50
C GLY A 396 -14.24 -5.98 8.20
N ASN A 397 -14.38 -6.31 6.91
CA ASN A 397 -15.13 -7.47 6.47
C ASN A 397 -16.56 -7.52 7.05
N GLY A 398 -17.24 -6.36 7.11
CA GLY A 398 -18.57 -6.23 7.69
C GLY A 398 -18.66 -6.38 9.21
N THR A 399 -17.52 -6.43 9.90
CA THR A 399 -17.46 -6.58 11.37
C THR A 399 -16.84 -5.32 11.99
N GLU A 400 -17.48 -4.80 13.05
CA GLU A 400 -16.96 -3.66 13.80
C GLU A 400 -15.66 -4.01 14.52
N ILE A 401 -14.66 -3.13 14.41
CA ILE A 401 -13.35 -3.25 15.03
C ILE A 401 -13.21 -2.15 16.11
N PRO A 402 -12.76 -2.48 17.33
CA PRO A 402 -12.52 -1.47 18.37
C PRO A 402 -11.47 -0.45 17.94
N VAL A 403 -11.82 0.84 17.99
CA VAL A 403 -10.91 1.95 17.72
C VAL A 403 -9.91 2.12 18.87
N ARG A 404 -8.63 2.24 18.52
CA ARG A 404 -7.56 2.56 19.46
C ARG A 404 -7.09 4.00 19.24
N GLN A 405 -7.56 4.92 20.07
CA GLN A 405 -7.10 6.31 20.02
C GLN A 405 -5.61 6.43 20.33
N ARG A 406 -4.92 7.37 19.70
CA ARG A 406 -3.57 7.76 20.06
C ARG A 406 -3.58 8.26 21.52
N ARG A 407 -2.70 7.76 22.36
CA ARG A 407 -2.48 8.37 23.69
C ARG A 407 -1.87 9.74 23.40
N SER A 408 -2.54 10.81 23.82
CA SER A 408 -1.95 12.14 23.85
C SER A 408 -0.63 12.06 24.61
N ARG A 409 0.47 12.41 23.93
CA ARG A 409 1.79 12.56 24.58
C ARG A 409 1.84 13.78 25.44
#